data_4b1cee9ff7ef2cbfd5679cece5d71026
#
_entry.id   4b1cee9ff7ef2cbfd5679cece5d71026
#
_cell.length_a   1.000
_cell.length_b   1.000
_cell.length_c   1.000
_cell.angle_alpha   90.00
_cell.angle_beta   90.00
_cell.angle_gamma   90.00
#
_symmetry.space_group_name_H-M   'P 1'
#
loop_
_entity.id
_entity.type
_entity.pdbx_description
1 polymer ?
#
loop_
_entity_poly.entity_id
_entity_poly.type
_entity_poly.pdbx_seq_one_letter_code
_entity_poly.pdbx_strand_id
1 'polypeptide(L)'
;MKKWIIGSLAALVLAGCSSSDQDKQRQLEMMAQHRAGVLSAGLPMEYGPLKVMRVLAKNTVIEIMMIYNQDAQGAKPLNQVLKSSVNSYCTSSDVRANLDMGLAYNIKIRNTRGQLMVEQLISKQTCESGS
;
A
#
# COMPACT_ATOMS: atom_id res chain seq x y z
N MET A 1 -32.63 -58.49 -25.75
CA MET A 1 -32.97 -57.38 -24.88
C MET A 1 -31.72 -56.63 -24.54
N LYS A 2 -31.60 -55.51 -25.10
CA LYS A 2 -30.41 -54.70 -24.86
C LYS A 2 -30.75 -53.60 -23.89
N LYS A 3 -30.04 -53.58 -22.84
CA LYS A 3 -30.18 -52.52 -21.89
C LYS A 3 -29.03 -51.56 -22.11
N TRP A 4 -29.37 -50.37 -22.48
CA TRP A 4 -28.44 -49.32 -22.65
C TRP A 4 -28.35 -48.57 -21.34
N ILE A 5 -27.22 -48.72 -20.70
CA ILE A 5 -26.92 -47.90 -19.56
C ILE A 5 -26.09 -46.74 -20.09
N ILE A 6 -26.74 -45.65 -20.29
CA ILE A 6 -26.05 -44.42 -20.63
C ILE A 6 -25.57 -43.87 -19.33
N GLY A 7 -24.32 -44.14 -19.06
CA GLY A 7 -23.64 -43.48 -17.98
C GLY A 7 -23.45 -42.00 -18.34
N SER A 8 -24.26 -41.18 -17.78
CA SER A 8 -24.02 -39.75 -17.82
C SER A 8 -22.77 -39.44 -17.02
N LEU A 9 -21.69 -39.25 -17.73
CA LEU A 9 -20.51 -38.69 -17.15
C LEU A 9 -20.80 -37.21 -16.93
N ALA A 10 -21.23 -36.88 -15.75
CA ALA A 10 -21.34 -35.50 -15.35
C ALA A 10 -19.91 -34.96 -15.24
N ALA A 11 -19.52 -34.20 -16.22
CA ALA A 11 -18.28 -33.46 -16.17
C ALA A 11 -18.44 -32.38 -15.11
N LEU A 12 -17.89 -32.65 -13.95
CA LEU A 12 -17.76 -31.65 -12.92
C LEU A 12 -16.67 -30.68 -13.36
N VAL A 13 -17.09 -29.62 -13.98
CA VAL A 13 -16.19 -28.49 -14.26
C VAL A 13 -15.95 -27.77 -12.96
N LEU A 14 -14.82 -28.07 -12.37
CA LEU A 14 -14.38 -27.37 -11.19
C LEU A 14 -13.85 -26.01 -11.62
N ALA A 15 -14.67 -25.00 -11.46
CA ALA A 15 -14.23 -23.62 -11.63
C ALA A 15 -13.42 -23.20 -10.39
N GLY A 16 -12.21 -23.77 -10.24
CA GLY A 16 -11.39 -23.53 -9.07
C GLY A 16 -10.48 -22.32 -9.14
N CYS A 17 -10.39 -21.64 -10.29
CA CYS A 17 -9.38 -20.60 -10.47
C CYS A 17 -9.76 -19.24 -9.89
N SER A 18 -11.05 -18.93 -9.74
CA SER A 18 -11.48 -17.61 -9.26
C SER A 18 -11.38 -17.46 -7.75
N SER A 19 -11.45 -18.56 -6.99
CA SER A 19 -11.38 -18.51 -5.53
C SER A 19 -9.98 -18.23 -5.00
N SER A 20 -8.92 -18.70 -5.69
CA SER A 20 -7.55 -18.48 -5.25
C SER A 20 -7.11 -17.03 -5.40
N ASP A 21 -7.57 -16.32 -6.43
CA ASP A 21 -7.28 -14.91 -6.63
C ASP A 21 -7.98 -14.06 -5.57
N GLN A 22 -9.23 -14.39 -5.25
CA GLN A 22 -9.98 -13.71 -4.20
C GLN A 22 -9.35 -13.94 -2.83
N ASP A 23 -8.88 -15.14 -2.55
CA ASP A 23 -8.21 -15.46 -1.29
C ASP A 23 -6.89 -14.70 -1.16
N LYS A 24 -6.12 -14.60 -2.24
CA LYS A 24 -4.89 -13.82 -2.26
C LYS A 24 -5.16 -12.34 -2.02
N GLN A 25 -6.17 -11.78 -2.68
CA GLN A 25 -6.58 -10.40 -2.51
C GLN A 25 -6.97 -10.12 -1.05
N ARG A 26 -7.76 -11.03 -0.46
CA ARG A 26 -8.19 -10.90 0.93
C ARG A 26 -7.01 -10.95 1.89
N GLN A 27 -6.05 -11.84 1.64
CA GLN A 27 -4.83 -11.93 2.44
C GLN A 27 -4.03 -10.63 2.39
N LEU A 28 -3.88 -10.05 1.20
CA LEU A 28 -3.19 -8.78 1.03
C LEU A 28 -3.90 -7.64 1.76
N GLU A 29 -5.23 -7.62 1.71
CA GLU A 29 -6.02 -6.61 2.43
C GLU A 29 -5.83 -6.73 3.95
N MET A 30 -5.83 -7.96 4.45
CA MET A 30 -5.56 -8.21 5.88
C MET A 30 -4.16 -7.79 6.28
N MET A 31 -3.18 -8.06 5.43
CA MET A 31 -1.80 -7.63 5.66
C MET A 31 -1.69 -6.10 5.67
N ALA A 32 -2.37 -5.43 4.76
CA ALA A 32 -2.40 -3.96 4.72
C ALA A 32 -3.00 -3.39 6.00
N GLN A 33 -4.10 -3.96 6.47
CA GLN A 33 -4.75 -3.55 7.71
C GLN A 33 -3.85 -3.77 8.92
N HIS A 34 -3.21 -4.92 8.99
CA HIS A 34 -2.29 -5.23 10.08
C HIS A 34 -1.11 -4.25 10.09
N ARG A 35 -0.52 -4.02 8.94
CA ARG A 35 0.63 -3.11 8.83
C ARG A 35 0.24 -1.68 9.17
N ALA A 36 -0.90 -1.22 8.69
CA ALA A 36 -1.42 0.11 9.03
C ALA A 36 -1.64 0.24 10.53
N GLY A 37 -2.16 -0.79 11.18
CA GLY A 37 -2.35 -0.81 12.63
C GLY A 37 -1.04 -0.69 13.39
N VAL A 38 -0.02 -1.42 12.96
CA VAL A 38 1.32 -1.37 13.58
C VAL A 38 1.91 0.04 13.43
N LEU A 39 1.83 0.62 12.25
CA LEU A 39 2.35 1.95 12.00
C LEU A 39 1.57 3.03 12.77
N SER A 40 0.26 2.87 12.87
CA SER A 40 -0.60 3.81 13.60
C SER A 40 -0.30 3.86 15.09
N ALA A 41 0.18 2.77 15.67
CA ALA A 41 0.47 2.69 17.11
C ALA A 41 1.59 3.65 17.53
N GLY A 42 2.48 4.02 16.62
CA GLY A 42 3.59 4.91 16.90
C GLY A 42 3.32 6.39 16.57
N LEU A 43 2.11 6.74 16.15
CA LEU A 43 1.79 8.10 15.70
C LEU A 43 1.37 9.00 16.86
N PRO A 44 1.58 10.33 16.70
CA PRO A 44 2.26 10.98 15.58
C PRO A 44 3.78 10.82 15.63
N MET A 45 4.42 10.82 14.45
CA MET A 45 5.87 10.78 14.33
C MET A 45 6.35 12.05 13.64
N GLU A 46 7.40 12.65 14.19
CA GLU A 46 7.94 13.90 13.69
C GLU A 46 9.34 13.70 13.10
N TYR A 47 9.53 14.24 11.91
CA TYR A 47 10.81 14.28 11.21
C TYR A 47 11.12 15.74 10.83
N GLY A 48 11.55 16.55 11.82
CA GLY A 48 11.69 17.98 11.63
C GLY A 48 10.34 18.63 11.27
N PRO A 49 10.25 19.36 10.15
CA PRO A 49 8.98 19.99 9.75
C PRO A 49 7.96 19.03 9.15
N LEU A 50 8.30 17.76 8.98
CA LEU A 50 7.40 16.74 8.45
C LEU A 50 6.84 15.90 9.59
N LYS A 51 5.52 15.77 9.65
CA LYS A 51 4.81 14.94 10.64
C LYS A 51 3.99 13.89 9.97
N VAL A 52 4.13 12.64 10.40
CA VAL A 52 3.21 11.56 10.02
C VAL A 52 2.07 11.56 11.03
N MET A 53 0.85 11.83 10.57
CA MET A 53 -0.31 12.02 11.41
C MET A 53 -1.25 10.83 11.43
N ARG A 54 -1.34 10.11 10.32
CA ARG A 54 -2.35 9.09 10.16
C ARG A 54 -1.91 8.02 9.18
N VAL A 55 -2.18 6.78 9.50
CA VAL A 55 -1.95 5.64 8.61
C VAL A 55 -3.21 4.79 8.61
N LEU A 56 -3.74 4.50 7.43
CA LEU A 56 -4.86 3.59 7.27
C LEU A 56 -4.66 2.68 6.07
N ALA A 57 -5.36 1.56 6.08
CA ALA A 57 -5.41 0.66 4.94
C ALA A 57 -6.68 0.91 4.13
N LYS A 58 -6.52 1.00 2.81
CA LYS A 58 -7.60 0.96 1.83
C LYS A 58 -7.31 -0.16 0.85
N ASN A 59 -8.06 -1.25 0.95
CA ASN A 59 -7.80 -2.45 0.16
C ASN A 59 -6.34 -2.90 0.38
N THR A 60 -5.52 -2.96 -0.65
CA THR A 60 -4.12 -3.37 -0.57
C THR A 60 -3.15 -2.20 -0.48
N VAL A 61 -3.67 -0.99 -0.28
CA VAL A 61 -2.87 0.23 -0.21
C VAL A 61 -2.84 0.74 1.22
N ILE A 62 -1.65 1.05 1.70
CA ILE A 62 -1.46 1.69 3.01
C ILE A 62 -1.34 3.19 2.77
N GLU A 63 -2.34 3.95 3.19
CA GLU A 63 -2.33 5.39 3.06
C GLU A 63 -1.64 6.05 4.24
N ILE A 64 -0.73 6.94 3.95
CA ILE A 64 0.06 7.66 4.95
C ILE A 64 -0.18 9.15 4.76
N MET A 65 -0.84 9.76 5.74
CA MET A 65 -1.09 11.20 5.72
C MET A 65 -0.03 11.91 6.53
N MET A 66 0.62 12.87 5.89
CA MET A 66 1.66 13.68 6.48
C MET A 66 1.29 15.15 6.41
N ILE A 67 1.78 15.93 7.36
CA ILE A 67 1.70 17.38 7.34
C ILE A 67 3.13 17.93 7.24
N TYR A 68 3.33 18.83 6.30
CA TYR A 68 4.63 19.47 6.10
C TYR A 68 4.51 20.96 6.30
N ASN A 69 5.31 21.49 7.23
CA ASN A 69 5.38 22.92 7.50
C ASN A 69 6.47 23.54 6.62
N GLN A 70 6.05 24.11 5.50
CA GLN A 70 6.97 24.76 4.54
C GLN A 70 7.59 26.03 5.10
N ASP A 71 6.93 26.63 6.08
CA ASP A 71 7.37 27.90 6.68
C ASP A 71 8.36 27.70 7.84
N ALA A 72 8.60 26.46 8.24
CA ALA A 72 9.54 26.17 9.29
C ALA A 72 10.96 26.54 8.85
N GLN A 73 11.73 27.03 9.81
CA GLN A 73 13.13 27.37 9.56
C GLN A 73 13.90 26.12 9.12
N GLY A 74 14.60 26.22 7.98
CA GLY A 74 15.34 25.11 7.41
C GLY A 74 14.50 24.13 6.62
N ALA A 75 13.21 24.42 6.37
CA ALA A 75 12.35 23.57 5.58
C ALA A 75 12.84 23.49 4.14
N LYS A 76 12.98 22.27 3.66
CA LYS A 76 13.41 22.00 2.27
C LYS A 76 12.23 22.14 1.32
N PRO A 77 12.49 22.37 0.01
CA PRO A 77 11.42 22.35 -0.99
C PRO A 77 10.65 21.04 -0.96
N LEU A 78 9.35 21.11 -1.21
CA LEU A 78 8.45 19.95 -1.14
C LEU A 78 8.90 18.81 -2.05
N ASN A 79 9.39 19.11 -3.25
CA ASN A 79 9.86 18.10 -4.18
C ASN A 79 11.04 17.29 -3.62
N GLN A 80 11.93 17.94 -2.85
CA GLN A 80 13.02 17.25 -2.16
C GLN A 80 12.50 16.36 -1.04
N VAL A 81 11.53 16.84 -0.28
CA VAL A 81 10.91 16.07 0.80
C VAL A 81 10.25 14.82 0.22
N LEU A 82 9.52 14.98 -0.89
CA LEU A 82 8.87 13.85 -1.56
C LEU A 82 9.91 12.84 -2.06
N LYS A 83 10.95 13.30 -2.72
CA LYS A 83 12.03 12.43 -3.22
C LYS A 83 12.69 11.65 -2.09
N SER A 84 13.01 12.33 -1.00
CA SER A 84 13.61 11.69 0.17
C SER A 84 12.68 10.67 0.79
N SER A 85 11.38 10.96 0.84
CA SER A 85 10.38 10.03 1.37
C SER A 85 10.29 8.79 0.50
N VAL A 86 10.16 8.94 -0.82
CA VAL A 86 10.10 7.79 -1.74
C VAL A 86 11.36 6.95 -1.62
N ASN A 87 12.52 7.58 -1.58
CA ASN A 87 13.79 6.87 -1.42
C ASN A 87 13.85 6.10 -0.10
N SER A 88 13.38 6.71 0.98
CA SER A 88 13.33 6.07 2.30
C SER A 88 12.46 4.81 2.28
N TYR A 89 11.27 4.88 1.66
CA TYR A 89 10.40 3.73 1.52
C TYR A 89 11.04 2.64 0.64
N CYS A 90 11.64 3.03 -0.46
CA CYS A 90 12.24 2.07 -1.40
C CYS A 90 13.51 1.41 -0.85
N THR A 91 14.18 2.01 0.12
CA THR A 91 15.38 1.44 0.74
C THR A 91 15.07 0.68 2.04
N SER A 92 13.86 0.80 2.57
CA SER A 92 13.44 0.04 3.75
C SER A 92 13.19 -1.42 3.39
N SER A 93 13.84 -2.35 4.10
CA SER A 93 13.64 -3.77 3.86
C SER A 93 12.21 -4.22 4.16
N ASP A 94 11.59 -3.67 5.19
CA ASP A 94 10.21 -3.98 5.56
C ASP A 94 9.22 -3.51 4.49
N VAL A 95 9.41 -2.29 4.00
CA VAL A 95 8.57 -1.75 2.93
C VAL A 95 8.75 -2.56 1.66
N ARG A 96 10.00 -2.85 1.27
CA ARG A 96 10.30 -3.63 0.06
C ARG A 96 9.64 -5.01 0.11
N ALA A 97 9.67 -5.67 1.25
CA ALA A 97 9.01 -6.96 1.42
C ALA A 97 7.50 -6.85 1.17
N ASN A 98 6.87 -5.81 1.68
CA ASN A 98 5.44 -5.58 1.46
C ASN A 98 5.13 -5.26 0.01
N LEU A 99 5.95 -4.47 -0.65
CA LEU A 99 5.80 -4.15 -2.07
C LEU A 99 5.95 -5.40 -2.94
N ASP A 100 6.90 -6.26 -2.61
CA ASP A 100 7.14 -7.51 -3.34
C ASP A 100 5.94 -8.46 -3.24
N MET A 101 5.19 -8.39 -2.14
CA MET A 101 3.99 -9.20 -1.95
C MET A 101 2.77 -8.66 -2.69
N GLY A 102 2.81 -7.41 -3.12
CA GLY A 102 1.72 -6.78 -3.86
C GLY A 102 1.02 -5.63 -3.15
N LEU A 103 1.50 -5.23 -1.97
CA LEU A 103 1.01 -4.05 -1.30
C LEU A 103 1.59 -2.79 -1.94
N ALA A 104 0.95 -1.66 -1.69
CA ALA A 104 1.46 -0.35 -2.09
C ALA A 104 1.29 0.63 -0.95
N TYR A 105 2.03 1.71 -0.99
CA TYR A 105 1.94 2.81 -0.03
C TYR A 105 1.54 4.06 -0.79
N ASN A 106 0.64 4.84 -0.21
CA ASN A 106 0.22 6.10 -0.81
C ASN A 106 0.51 7.23 0.17
N ILE A 107 1.44 8.10 -0.19
CA ILE A 107 1.83 9.23 0.62
C ILE A 107 0.98 10.45 0.22
N LYS A 108 0.30 11.04 1.20
CA LYS A 108 -0.43 12.29 1.04
C LYS A 108 0.19 13.33 1.95
N ILE A 109 0.75 14.38 1.36
CA ILE A 109 1.36 15.46 2.13
C ILE A 109 0.47 16.69 2.06
N ARG A 110 0.03 17.14 3.23
CA ARG A 110 -0.76 18.35 3.39
C ARG A 110 0.09 19.46 4.01
N ASN A 111 -0.31 20.70 3.76
CA ASN A 111 0.31 21.82 4.47
C ASN A 111 -0.33 22.00 5.86
N THR A 112 0.13 22.99 6.61
CA THR A 112 -0.38 23.26 7.96
C THR A 112 -1.83 23.74 7.97
N ARG A 113 -2.35 24.14 6.82
CA ARG A 113 -3.76 24.54 6.65
C ARG A 113 -4.65 23.36 6.26
N GLY A 114 -4.08 22.16 6.12
CA GLY A 114 -4.82 20.98 5.74
C GLY A 114 -5.04 20.79 4.24
N GLN A 115 -4.45 21.62 3.41
CA GLN A 115 -4.56 21.51 1.96
C GLN A 115 -3.62 20.42 1.44
N LEU A 116 -4.12 19.57 0.54
CA LEU A 116 -3.31 18.55 -0.09
C LEU A 116 -2.34 19.21 -1.07
N MET A 117 -1.05 19.00 -0.84
CA MET A 117 -0.01 19.56 -1.69
C MET A 117 0.50 18.57 -2.72
N VAL A 118 0.65 17.32 -2.32
CA VAL A 118 1.15 16.26 -3.20
C VAL A 118 0.65 14.90 -2.72
N GLU A 119 0.45 14.01 -3.67
CA GLU A 119 0.09 12.62 -3.44
C GLU A 119 0.98 11.75 -4.31
N GLN A 120 1.57 10.73 -3.72
CA GLN A 120 2.49 9.83 -4.42
C GLN A 120 2.22 8.39 -4.04
N LEU A 121 1.88 7.58 -5.03
CA LEU A 121 1.77 6.14 -4.86
C LEU A 121 3.16 5.52 -5.00
N ILE A 122 3.51 4.65 -4.06
CA ILE A 122 4.75 3.90 -4.07
C ILE A 122 4.38 2.42 -4.20
N SER A 123 4.73 1.84 -5.33
CA SER A 123 4.58 0.42 -5.61
C SER A 123 5.95 -0.18 -5.87
N LYS A 124 5.98 -1.49 -6.08
CA LYS A 124 7.22 -2.16 -6.49
C LYS A 124 7.82 -1.51 -7.73
N GLN A 125 6.98 -1.16 -8.70
CA GLN A 125 7.40 -0.51 -9.94
C GLN A 125 8.02 0.86 -9.71
N THR A 126 7.50 1.63 -8.78
CA THR A 126 8.04 2.94 -8.42
C THR A 126 9.49 2.82 -7.98
N CYS A 127 9.78 1.83 -7.14
CA CYS A 127 11.13 1.61 -6.63
C CYS A 127 12.08 1.05 -7.69
N GLU A 128 11.57 0.27 -8.64
CA GLU A 128 12.39 -0.33 -9.70
C GLU A 128 12.74 0.68 -10.79
N SER A 129 11.92 1.70 -11.00
CA SER A 129 12.17 2.71 -12.03
C SER A 129 13.26 3.72 -11.64
N GLY A 130 13.81 3.63 -10.44
CA GLY A 130 14.97 4.45 -10.02
C GLY A 130 14.65 5.91 -9.75
N SER A 131 13.41 6.25 -9.55
CA SER A 131 13.01 7.63 -9.27
C SER A 131 12.78 7.86 -7.79
#